data_28e1313a763c1992cdd0f159d5e6fcb6
#
_entry.id   28e1313a763c1992cdd0f159d5e6fcb6
#
_cell.length_a   1.000
_cell.length_b   1.000
_cell.length_c   1.000
_cell.angle_alpha   90.00
_cell.angle_beta   90.00
_cell.angle_gamma   90.00
#
_symmetry.space_group_name_H-M   'P 1'
#
loop_
_entity.id
_entity.type
_entity.pdbx_description
1 polymer ?
#
loop_
_entity_poly.entity_id
_entity_poly.type
_entity_poly.pdbx_seq_one_letter_code
_entity_poly.pdbx_strand_id
1 'polypeptide(L)'
;MIGVIGRYDGDIIKVPSNLIKIINYYGKTPIIIAPTKSYDEVFDKRKIDKILKNLVGIIIPGGTIWSSIDSYVVRYAIENDISMLCICLGCQLLSICDSQIVKDNLEKNCSAIEHNSKNKYAHSIFINEDSLLYKIIKKKEIEVNSRHNYHINNKFGRIDAYSSDGYIEALEIENKKFILGVQFHPEDLYDDINMRKIFDYFFESCE
;
A
#
# COMPACT_ATOMS: atom_id res chain seq x y z
N MET A 1 -14.61 10.94 0.77
CA MET A 1 -13.72 10.74 1.95
C MET A 1 -12.73 9.62 1.64
N ILE A 2 -11.49 9.75 2.11
CA ILE A 2 -10.43 8.73 1.94
C ILE A 2 -10.13 8.08 3.29
N GLY A 3 -10.28 6.78 3.39
CA GLY A 3 -9.89 6.01 4.58
C GLY A 3 -8.38 5.82 4.64
N VAL A 4 -7.78 6.01 5.81
CA VAL A 4 -6.36 5.69 6.06
C VAL A 4 -6.29 4.83 7.31
N ILE A 5 -5.70 3.64 7.23
CA ILE A 5 -5.53 2.79 8.40
C ILE A 5 -4.40 3.36 9.26
N GLY A 6 -4.70 3.60 10.54
CA GLY A 6 -3.69 3.96 11.52
C GLY A 6 -2.72 2.81 11.83
N ARG A 7 -1.58 3.13 12.44
CA ARG A 7 -0.60 2.14 12.91
C ARG A 7 -0.29 2.36 14.37
N TYR A 8 -0.28 1.29 15.17
CA TYR A 8 0.17 1.36 16.55
C TYR A 8 1.68 1.65 16.62
N ASP A 9 2.03 2.54 17.53
CA ASP A 9 3.39 2.78 18.01
C ASP A 9 3.33 2.94 19.53
N GLY A 10 3.56 1.86 20.24
CA GLY A 10 3.24 1.78 21.66
C GLY A 10 1.72 1.94 21.90
N ASP A 11 1.36 2.93 22.72
CA ASP A 11 -0.05 3.24 23.05
C ASP A 11 -0.65 4.34 22.14
N ILE A 12 0.06 4.75 21.09
CA ILE A 12 -0.36 5.82 20.18
C ILE A 12 -0.73 5.22 18.82
N ILE A 13 -1.79 5.74 18.19
CA ILE A 13 -2.10 5.46 16.80
C ILE A 13 -1.51 6.58 15.95
N LYS A 14 -0.63 6.22 15.01
CA LYS A 14 0.03 7.13 14.08
C LYS A 14 -0.47 6.95 12.66
N VAL A 15 -0.43 8.04 11.90
CA VAL A 15 -0.62 8.06 10.43
C VAL A 15 0.48 8.96 9.86
N PRO A 16 1.11 8.59 8.74
CA PRO A 16 2.09 9.46 8.09
C PRO A 16 1.48 10.83 7.75
N SER A 17 2.06 11.89 8.29
CA SER A 17 1.53 13.26 8.12
C SER A 17 1.55 13.73 6.68
N ASN A 18 2.49 13.24 5.86
CA ASN A 18 2.57 13.49 4.42
C ASN A 18 1.36 12.91 3.67
N LEU A 19 0.87 11.72 4.02
CA LEU A 19 -0.38 11.19 3.44
C LEU A 19 -1.58 12.11 3.72
N ILE A 20 -1.70 12.63 4.95
CA ILE A 20 -2.77 13.56 5.30
C ILE A 20 -2.66 14.86 4.48
N LYS A 21 -1.44 15.39 4.29
CA LYS A 21 -1.20 16.56 3.45
C LYS A 21 -1.58 16.30 1.99
N ILE A 22 -1.20 15.12 1.45
CA ILE A 22 -1.53 14.73 0.08
C ILE A 22 -3.04 14.61 -0.09
N ILE A 23 -3.76 13.92 0.80
CA ILE A 23 -5.22 13.78 0.73
C ILE A 23 -5.91 15.14 0.72
N ASN A 24 -5.48 16.07 1.60
CA ASN A 24 -6.01 17.43 1.66
C ASN A 24 -5.71 18.22 0.39
N TYR A 25 -4.52 18.05 -0.21
CA TYR A 25 -4.14 18.70 -1.46
C TYR A 25 -5.11 18.35 -2.61
N TYR A 26 -5.60 17.10 -2.67
CA TYR A 26 -6.61 16.67 -3.64
C TYR A 26 -8.05 17.01 -3.21
N GLY A 27 -8.24 17.85 -2.20
CA GLY A 27 -9.57 18.30 -1.75
C GLY A 27 -10.43 17.21 -1.12
N LYS A 28 -9.83 16.09 -0.71
CA LYS A 28 -10.54 14.98 -0.05
C LYS A 28 -10.36 15.07 1.47
N THR A 29 -11.33 14.50 2.21
CA THR A 29 -11.29 14.46 3.68
C THR A 29 -10.68 13.13 4.14
N PRO A 30 -9.56 13.13 4.90
CA PRO A 30 -9.00 11.91 5.48
C PRO A 30 -9.86 11.41 6.65
N ILE A 31 -10.14 10.11 6.68
CA ILE A 31 -10.79 9.39 7.79
C ILE A 31 -9.82 8.36 8.32
N ILE A 32 -9.41 8.51 9.58
CA ILE A 32 -8.51 7.55 10.21
C ILE A 32 -9.32 6.34 10.71
N ILE A 33 -9.00 5.18 10.19
CA ILE A 33 -9.54 3.89 10.65
C ILE A 33 -8.59 3.36 11.72
N ALA A 34 -9.07 3.27 12.96
CA ALA A 34 -8.28 2.74 14.05
C ALA A 34 -8.00 1.24 13.83
N PRO A 35 -6.74 0.78 13.88
CA PRO A 35 -6.41 -0.63 13.77
C PRO A 35 -6.78 -1.39 15.04
N THR A 36 -6.89 -2.72 14.95
CA THR A 36 -6.79 -3.59 16.13
C THR A 36 -5.34 -3.72 16.57
N LYS A 37 -5.10 -4.09 17.84
CA LYS A 37 -3.72 -4.22 18.38
C LYS A 37 -2.97 -5.40 17.77
N SER A 38 -3.70 -6.42 17.30
CA SER A 38 -3.13 -7.62 16.71
C SER A 38 -4.00 -8.14 15.55
N TYR A 39 -3.49 -9.13 14.83
CA TYR A 39 -4.17 -9.75 13.69
C TYR A 39 -5.29 -10.73 14.11
N ASP A 40 -5.36 -11.14 15.38
CA ASP A 40 -6.36 -12.04 15.94
C ASP A 40 -7.41 -11.34 16.81
N GLU A 41 -7.28 -10.03 17.04
CA GLU A 41 -8.24 -9.27 17.81
C GLU A 41 -9.59 -9.17 17.09
N VAL A 42 -10.67 -9.46 17.82
CA VAL A 42 -12.04 -9.42 17.31
C VAL A 42 -12.56 -7.98 17.31
N PHE A 43 -13.23 -7.60 16.22
CA PHE A 43 -13.89 -6.30 16.11
C PHE A 43 -15.32 -6.43 15.55
N ASP A 44 -16.15 -5.42 15.76
CA ASP A 44 -17.51 -5.37 15.20
C ASP A 44 -17.49 -4.90 13.74
N LYS A 45 -17.57 -5.85 12.81
CA LYS A 45 -17.59 -5.59 11.34
C LYS A 45 -18.64 -4.56 10.94
N ARG A 46 -19.84 -4.61 11.56
CA ARG A 46 -20.94 -3.68 11.24
C ARG A 46 -20.59 -2.22 11.52
N LYS A 47 -19.71 -1.96 12.50
CA LYS A 47 -19.20 -0.60 12.77
C LYS A 47 -18.23 -0.14 11.71
N ILE A 48 -17.34 -1.03 11.29
CA ILE A 48 -16.38 -0.73 10.22
C ILE A 48 -17.09 -0.53 8.89
N ASP A 49 -18.07 -1.38 8.53
CA ASP A 49 -18.86 -1.25 7.30
C ASP A 49 -19.57 0.09 7.18
N LYS A 50 -20.04 0.66 8.30
CA LYS A 50 -20.63 2.00 8.32
C LYS A 50 -19.65 3.10 7.89
N ILE A 51 -18.35 2.88 8.13
CA ILE A 51 -17.31 3.79 7.68
C ILE A 51 -16.99 3.49 6.22
N LEU A 52 -16.66 2.23 5.90
CA LEU A 52 -16.16 1.81 4.59
C LEU A 52 -17.10 2.17 3.43
N LYS A 53 -18.43 1.98 3.60
CA LYS A 53 -19.42 2.30 2.58
C LYS A 53 -19.51 3.78 2.18
N ASN A 54 -18.94 4.67 2.97
CA ASN A 54 -18.89 6.11 2.70
C ASN A 54 -17.54 6.58 2.14
N LEU A 55 -16.59 5.66 1.95
CA LEU A 55 -15.28 5.98 1.40
C LEU A 55 -15.29 5.81 -0.12
N VAL A 56 -14.63 6.72 -0.81
CA VAL A 56 -14.39 6.63 -2.27
C VAL A 56 -13.01 6.08 -2.58
N GLY A 57 -12.13 6.03 -1.58
CA GLY A 57 -10.80 5.44 -1.68
C GLY A 57 -10.22 5.10 -0.32
N ILE A 58 -9.24 4.21 -0.30
CA ILE A 58 -8.58 3.71 0.91
C ILE A 58 -7.07 3.70 0.68
N ILE A 59 -6.30 4.14 1.69
CA ILE A 59 -4.84 4.00 1.73
C ILE A 59 -4.48 3.09 2.91
N ILE A 60 -3.74 2.03 2.62
CA ILE A 60 -3.16 1.12 3.60
C ILE A 60 -1.67 1.47 3.73
N PRO A 61 -1.25 2.24 4.74
CA PRO A 61 0.12 2.72 4.83
C PRO A 61 1.10 1.65 5.31
N GLY A 62 2.38 1.96 5.21
CA GLY A 62 3.46 1.20 5.82
C GLY A 62 3.33 1.09 7.35
N GLY A 63 4.10 0.19 7.94
CA GLY A 63 4.10 -0.06 9.37
C GLY A 63 4.90 -1.30 9.73
N THR A 64 4.74 -1.78 10.97
CA THR A 64 5.47 -2.95 11.48
C THR A 64 4.57 -4.10 11.93
N ILE A 65 3.29 -3.85 12.11
CA ILE A 65 2.31 -4.82 12.62
C ILE A 65 1.06 -4.78 11.73
N TRP A 66 0.61 -5.95 11.31
CA TRP A 66 -0.68 -6.14 10.64
C TRP A 66 -1.78 -6.32 11.71
N SER A 67 -2.95 -5.79 11.44
CA SER A 67 -4.12 -5.95 12.31
C SER A 67 -5.23 -6.74 11.60
N SER A 68 -6.18 -7.29 12.35
CA SER A 68 -7.32 -7.99 11.75
C SER A 68 -8.20 -7.06 10.90
N ILE A 69 -8.24 -5.77 11.23
CA ILE A 69 -8.93 -4.74 10.43
C ILE A 69 -8.26 -4.56 9.06
N ASP A 70 -6.94 -4.62 8.97
CA ASP A 70 -6.23 -4.48 7.69
C ASP A 70 -6.74 -5.49 6.65
N SER A 71 -6.78 -6.79 7.01
CA SER A 71 -7.29 -7.84 6.12
C SER A 71 -8.75 -7.64 5.75
N TYR A 72 -9.55 -7.23 6.71
CA TYR A 72 -10.97 -6.99 6.49
C TYR A 72 -11.19 -5.84 5.50
N VAL A 73 -10.48 -4.73 5.69
CA VAL A 73 -10.58 -3.54 4.82
C VAL A 73 -10.09 -3.84 3.42
N VAL A 74 -8.97 -4.58 3.28
CA VAL A 74 -8.44 -4.98 1.96
C VAL A 74 -9.46 -5.83 1.21
N ARG A 75 -10.01 -6.88 1.84
CA ARG A 75 -11.04 -7.73 1.22
C ARG A 75 -12.30 -6.94 0.86
N TYR A 76 -12.78 -6.11 1.77
CA TYR A 76 -13.95 -5.25 1.54
C TYR A 76 -13.72 -4.33 0.32
N ALA A 77 -12.55 -3.70 0.22
CA ALA A 77 -12.23 -2.83 -0.91
C ALA A 77 -12.19 -3.61 -2.25
N ILE A 78 -11.61 -4.82 -2.25
CA ILE A 78 -11.59 -5.69 -3.44
C ILE A 78 -13.01 -6.11 -3.84
N GLU A 79 -13.82 -6.55 -2.89
CA GLU A 79 -15.19 -7.02 -3.15
C GLU A 79 -16.12 -5.90 -3.65
N ASN A 80 -15.95 -4.68 -3.14
CA ASN A 80 -16.80 -3.53 -3.47
C ASN A 80 -16.19 -2.57 -4.50
N ASP A 81 -15.07 -2.95 -5.14
CA ASP A 81 -14.36 -2.15 -6.15
C ASP A 81 -14.05 -0.72 -5.68
N ILE A 82 -13.61 -0.57 -4.42
CA ILE A 82 -13.15 0.70 -3.87
C ILE A 82 -11.69 0.90 -4.24
N SER A 83 -11.35 2.05 -4.80
CA SER A 83 -9.98 2.42 -5.14
C SER A 83 -9.07 2.32 -3.92
N MET A 84 -7.94 1.58 -4.05
CA MET A 84 -7.07 1.32 -2.90
C MET A 84 -5.58 1.41 -3.27
N LEU A 85 -4.83 2.18 -2.48
CA LEU A 85 -3.37 2.26 -2.55
C LEU A 85 -2.76 1.61 -1.30
N CYS A 86 -1.98 0.55 -1.51
CA CYS A 86 -1.32 -0.22 -0.45
C CYS A 86 0.18 0.04 -0.47
N ILE A 87 0.75 0.58 0.62
CA ILE A 87 2.14 1.03 0.70
C ILE A 87 2.93 0.13 1.66
N CYS A 88 4.07 -0.39 1.24
CA CYS A 88 5.02 -1.18 2.02
C CYS A 88 4.32 -2.35 2.75
N LEU A 89 4.05 -2.22 4.06
CA LEU A 89 3.29 -3.21 4.84
C LEU A 89 1.91 -3.49 4.20
N GLY A 90 1.25 -2.47 3.67
CA GLY A 90 -0.02 -2.62 2.95
C GLY A 90 0.12 -3.44 1.67
N CYS A 91 1.21 -3.25 0.92
CA CYS A 91 1.52 -4.04 -0.26
C CYS A 91 1.76 -5.52 0.10
N GLN A 92 2.51 -5.78 1.16
CA GLN A 92 2.74 -7.13 1.69
C GLN A 92 1.43 -7.83 2.06
N LEU A 93 0.50 -7.10 2.69
CA LEU A 93 -0.83 -7.63 3.01
C LEU A 93 -1.64 -7.90 1.74
N LEU A 94 -1.63 -6.99 0.76
CA LEU A 94 -2.36 -7.15 -0.50
C LEU A 94 -1.94 -8.41 -1.25
N SER A 95 -0.64 -8.75 -1.22
CA SER A 95 -0.08 -9.93 -1.89
C SER A 95 -0.65 -11.26 -1.38
N ILE A 96 -1.29 -11.27 -0.21
CA ILE A 96 -1.80 -12.48 0.46
C ILE A 96 -3.28 -12.34 0.83
N CYS A 97 -3.74 -11.11 1.04
CA CYS A 97 -5.10 -10.76 1.51
C CYS A 97 -5.50 -11.38 2.86
N ASP A 98 -4.53 -11.79 3.68
CA ASP A 98 -4.77 -12.35 5.01
C ASP A 98 -3.67 -11.98 6.00
N SER A 99 -4.01 -11.19 7.03
CA SER A 99 -3.06 -10.74 8.04
C SER A 99 -2.59 -11.85 8.98
N GLN A 100 -3.32 -12.95 9.10
CA GLN A 100 -2.93 -14.06 9.97
C GLN A 100 -1.76 -14.85 9.38
N ILE A 101 -1.71 -14.99 8.06
CA ILE A 101 -0.70 -15.77 7.35
C ILE A 101 0.38 -14.93 6.66
N VAL A 102 0.23 -13.61 6.63
CA VAL A 102 1.16 -12.72 5.90
C VAL A 102 2.59 -12.90 6.37
N LYS A 103 2.81 -12.97 7.68
CA LYS A 103 4.15 -13.12 8.26
C LYS A 103 4.85 -14.41 7.82
N ASP A 104 4.10 -15.52 7.71
CA ASP A 104 4.65 -16.83 7.34
C ASP A 104 4.92 -16.93 5.81
N ASN A 105 4.41 -15.97 5.04
CA ASN A 105 4.59 -15.89 3.59
C ASN A 105 5.54 -14.76 3.17
N LEU A 106 6.16 -14.07 4.11
CA LEU A 106 7.22 -13.10 3.83
C LEU A 106 8.58 -13.72 4.11
N GLU A 107 9.52 -13.45 3.22
CA GLU A 107 10.91 -13.86 3.38
C GLU A 107 11.78 -12.66 3.74
N LYS A 108 12.76 -12.90 4.64
CA LYS A 108 13.70 -11.86 5.01
C LYS A 108 14.62 -11.54 3.82
N ASN A 109 14.86 -10.26 3.58
CA ASN A 109 15.81 -9.83 2.55
C ASN A 109 17.21 -10.38 2.84
N CYS A 110 17.80 -11.05 1.86
CA CYS A 110 19.15 -11.61 1.93
C CYS A 110 20.02 -11.19 0.72
N SER A 111 19.53 -10.25 -0.08
CA SER A 111 20.22 -9.70 -1.25
C SER A 111 21.33 -8.72 -0.87
N ALA A 112 22.25 -8.48 -1.81
CA ALA A 112 23.26 -7.41 -1.71
C ALA A 112 22.66 -6.01 -1.93
N ILE A 113 21.44 -5.91 -2.49
CA ILE A 113 20.73 -4.63 -2.66
C ILE A 113 20.14 -4.20 -1.31
N GLU A 114 20.34 -2.94 -0.96
CA GLU A 114 19.83 -2.38 0.28
C GLU A 114 18.35 -1.99 0.14
N HIS A 115 17.46 -2.83 0.70
CA HIS A 115 16.02 -2.57 0.76
C HIS A 115 15.56 -1.85 2.03
N ASN A 116 16.48 -1.52 2.93
CA ASN A 116 16.22 -0.72 4.13
C ASN A 116 17.23 0.42 4.23
N SER A 117 17.08 1.39 3.35
CA SER A 117 18.00 2.52 3.20
C SER A 117 17.41 3.82 3.73
N LYS A 118 18.29 4.71 4.22
CA LYS A 118 17.94 6.10 4.56
C LYS A 118 18.11 7.05 3.38
N ASN A 119 18.63 6.57 2.27
CA ASN A 119 18.81 7.39 1.07
C ASN A 119 17.45 7.79 0.46
N LYS A 120 17.42 8.93 -0.20
CA LYS A 120 16.23 9.39 -0.93
C LYS A 120 15.81 8.37 -1.99
N TYR A 121 16.77 7.82 -2.72
CA TYR A 121 16.60 6.70 -3.64
C TYR A 121 17.52 5.57 -3.18
N ALA A 122 16.99 4.37 -3.11
CA ALA A 122 17.67 3.18 -2.62
C ALA A 122 18.13 2.28 -3.78
N HIS A 123 17.24 2.03 -4.72
CA HIS A 123 17.50 1.17 -5.88
C HIS A 123 16.52 1.45 -7.04
N SER A 124 16.82 0.93 -8.22
CA SER A 124 15.90 0.90 -9.35
C SER A 124 14.90 -0.23 -9.25
N ILE A 125 13.72 -0.01 -9.81
CA ILE A 125 12.72 -1.04 -10.08
C ILE A 125 12.41 -1.10 -11.58
N PHE A 126 12.13 -2.32 -12.09
CA PHE A 126 11.79 -2.59 -13.48
C PHE A 126 10.31 -2.90 -13.59
N ILE A 127 9.60 -2.11 -14.40
CA ILE A 127 8.14 -2.11 -14.48
C ILE A 127 7.69 -2.90 -15.72
N ASN A 128 6.77 -3.83 -15.54
CA ASN A 128 6.15 -4.59 -16.61
C ASN A 128 5.26 -3.69 -17.49
N GLU A 129 5.48 -3.69 -18.81
CA GLU A 129 4.86 -2.73 -19.74
C GLU A 129 3.33 -2.87 -19.87
N ASP A 130 2.77 -3.99 -19.52
CA ASP A 130 1.34 -4.27 -19.55
C ASP A 130 0.64 -4.02 -18.20
N SER A 131 1.37 -3.54 -17.17
CA SER A 131 0.89 -3.31 -15.80
C SER A 131 0.18 -1.96 -15.60
N LEU A 132 -0.59 -1.87 -14.50
CA LEU A 132 -1.19 -0.61 -14.04
C LEU A 132 -0.11 0.42 -13.72
N LEU A 133 0.98 0.01 -13.05
CA LEU A 133 2.06 0.93 -12.71
C LEU A 133 2.72 1.52 -13.96
N TYR A 134 2.91 0.73 -15.03
CA TYR A 134 3.40 1.23 -16.30
C TYR A 134 2.40 2.19 -16.95
N LYS A 135 1.12 1.88 -16.95
CA LYS A 135 0.06 2.75 -17.44
C LYS A 135 0.11 4.15 -16.81
N ILE A 136 0.44 4.21 -15.51
CA ILE A 136 0.55 5.44 -14.72
C ILE A 136 1.84 6.19 -15.03
N ILE A 137 2.98 5.51 -14.92
CA ILE A 137 4.32 6.15 -14.92
C ILE A 137 4.83 6.36 -16.33
N LYS A 138 4.56 5.44 -17.28
CA LYS A 138 5.05 5.43 -18.66
C LYS A 138 6.57 5.36 -18.78
N LYS A 139 7.22 4.60 -17.87
CA LYS A 139 8.65 4.29 -17.89
C LYS A 139 8.85 2.83 -17.51
N LYS A 140 9.88 2.20 -18.08
CA LYS A 140 10.25 0.81 -17.79
C LYS A 140 11.11 0.68 -16.54
N GLU A 141 11.74 1.76 -16.11
CA GLU A 141 12.62 1.81 -14.95
C GLU A 141 12.47 3.15 -14.24
N ILE A 142 12.44 3.11 -12.91
CA ILE A 142 12.50 4.28 -12.02
C ILE A 142 13.32 3.95 -10.78
N GLU A 143 13.87 4.97 -10.13
CA GLU A 143 14.47 4.85 -8.81
C GLU A 143 13.42 5.07 -7.71
N VAL A 144 13.50 4.29 -6.63
CA VAL A 144 12.60 4.34 -5.49
C VAL A 144 13.34 4.40 -4.17
N ASN A 145 12.68 4.91 -3.13
CA ASN A 145 13.14 4.72 -1.76
C ASN A 145 12.76 3.31 -1.27
N SER A 146 13.40 2.82 -0.23
CA SER A 146 13.09 1.50 0.29
C SER A 146 13.37 1.42 1.78
N ARG A 147 12.41 0.88 2.57
CA ARG A 147 12.50 0.74 4.02
C ARG A 147 11.89 -0.56 4.51
N HIS A 148 12.09 -1.65 3.77
CA HIS A 148 11.55 -2.95 4.16
C HIS A 148 12.65 -3.98 4.38
N ASN A 149 12.44 -4.87 5.36
CA ASN A 149 13.35 -5.97 5.71
C ASN A 149 12.88 -7.32 5.16
N TYR A 150 11.68 -7.35 4.58
CA TYR A 150 11.04 -8.55 4.06
C TYR A 150 10.53 -8.29 2.66
N HIS A 151 10.66 -9.28 1.79
CA HIS A 151 10.06 -9.26 0.47
C HIS A 151 8.84 -10.17 0.40
N ILE A 152 7.98 -9.90 -0.57
CA ILE A 152 6.75 -10.67 -0.81
C ILE A 152 7.02 -11.86 -1.71
N ASN A 153 6.44 -12.99 -1.33
CA ASN A 153 6.32 -14.16 -2.17
C ASN A 153 4.86 -14.22 -2.63
N ASN A 154 4.56 -13.62 -3.79
CA ASN A 154 3.21 -13.32 -4.22
C ASN A 154 2.30 -14.56 -4.31
N LYS A 155 1.15 -14.48 -3.66
CA LYS A 155 0.07 -15.47 -3.71
C LYS A 155 -1.18 -14.92 -4.38
N PHE A 156 -1.31 -13.60 -4.48
CA PHE A 156 -2.51 -12.93 -4.94
C PHE A 156 -2.17 -11.62 -5.67
N GLY A 157 -2.81 -11.40 -6.81
CA GLY A 157 -2.57 -10.22 -7.64
C GLY A 157 -1.54 -10.46 -8.75
N ARG A 158 -1.49 -9.54 -9.70
CA ARG A 158 -0.54 -9.49 -10.81
C ARG A 158 0.66 -8.64 -10.40
N ILE A 159 1.84 -9.06 -10.81
CA ILE A 159 3.07 -8.34 -10.47
C ILE A 159 3.33 -7.24 -11.50
N ASP A 160 3.50 -6.01 -11.01
CA ASP A 160 3.75 -4.82 -11.81
C ASP A 160 5.23 -4.50 -11.96
N ALA A 161 6.03 -4.74 -10.91
CA ALA A 161 7.44 -4.39 -10.92
C ALA A 161 8.30 -5.29 -10.03
N TYR A 162 9.58 -5.38 -10.40
CA TYR A 162 10.63 -6.07 -9.64
C TYR A 162 11.85 -5.16 -9.46
N SER A 163 12.59 -5.35 -8.38
CA SER A 163 13.97 -4.87 -8.25
C SER A 163 14.95 -5.76 -9.04
N SER A 164 16.18 -5.33 -9.23
CA SER A 164 17.18 -6.07 -10.02
C SER A 164 17.61 -7.40 -9.40
N ASP A 165 17.37 -7.61 -8.10
CA ASP A 165 17.57 -8.88 -7.41
C ASP A 165 16.32 -9.79 -7.44
N GLY A 166 15.27 -9.38 -8.18
CA GLY A 166 14.08 -10.17 -8.44
C GLY A 166 13.00 -10.04 -7.37
N TYR A 167 13.15 -9.17 -6.36
CA TYR A 167 12.09 -8.97 -5.37
C TYR A 167 10.93 -8.16 -5.96
N ILE A 168 9.71 -8.53 -5.56
CA ILE A 168 8.49 -7.86 -5.99
C ILE A 168 8.42 -6.49 -5.34
N GLU A 169 8.30 -5.44 -6.17
CA GLU A 169 8.23 -4.05 -5.75
C GLU A 169 6.88 -3.40 -5.98
N ALA A 170 6.05 -3.97 -6.87
CA ALA A 170 4.68 -3.55 -7.05
C ALA A 170 3.80 -4.69 -7.58
N LEU A 171 2.51 -4.64 -7.22
CA LEU A 171 1.48 -5.56 -7.71
C LEU A 171 0.12 -4.86 -7.78
N GLU A 172 -0.77 -5.38 -8.63
CA GLU A 172 -2.13 -4.90 -8.81
C GLU A 172 -3.17 -6.01 -8.65
N ILE A 173 -4.43 -5.63 -8.41
CA ILE A 173 -5.58 -6.52 -8.56
C ILE A 173 -6.30 -6.11 -9.85
N GLU A 174 -6.21 -7.00 -10.85
CA GLU A 174 -6.78 -6.76 -12.16
C GLU A 174 -8.32 -6.63 -12.14
N ASN A 175 -8.87 -5.96 -13.16
CA ASN A 175 -10.32 -5.76 -13.33
C ASN A 175 -10.99 -4.99 -12.17
N LYS A 176 -10.23 -4.11 -11.51
CA LYS A 176 -10.69 -3.16 -10.50
C LYS A 176 -10.41 -1.73 -10.97
N LYS A 177 -11.16 -0.75 -10.44
CA LYS A 177 -10.95 0.67 -10.75
C LYS A 177 -9.51 1.08 -10.52
N PHE A 178 -9.00 0.82 -9.33
CA PHE A 178 -7.63 1.05 -8.92
C PHE A 178 -7.34 0.26 -7.65
N ILE A 179 -6.57 -0.80 -7.71
CA ILE A 179 -6.00 -1.46 -6.53
C ILE A 179 -4.54 -1.75 -6.84
N LEU A 180 -3.67 -0.92 -6.26
CA LEU A 180 -2.22 -0.98 -6.46
C LEU A 180 -1.50 -1.13 -5.12
N GLY A 181 -0.59 -2.09 -5.05
CA GLY A 181 0.38 -2.24 -3.97
C GLY A 181 1.77 -1.86 -4.44
N VAL A 182 2.48 -1.04 -3.66
CA VAL A 182 3.88 -0.68 -3.89
C VAL A 182 4.69 -0.95 -2.63
N GLN A 183 5.89 -1.55 -2.78
CA GLN A 183 6.76 -1.88 -1.65
C GLN A 183 7.54 -0.66 -1.15
N PHE A 184 7.80 0.30 -2.03
CA PHE A 184 8.40 1.59 -1.73
C PHE A 184 7.40 2.58 -1.14
N HIS A 185 7.88 3.79 -0.74
CA HIS A 185 7.10 4.82 -0.08
C HIS A 185 6.93 6.06 -0.97
N PRO A 186 5.95 6.09 -1.88
CA PRO A 186 5.73 7.23 -2.78
C PRO A 186 5.33 8.51 -2.02
N GLU A 187 4.72 8.38 -0.83
CA GLU A 187 4.32 9.50 0.01
C GLU A 187 5.49 10.33 0.52
N ASP A 188 6.69 9.75 0.63
CA ASP A 188 7.90 10.44 1.05
C ASP A 188 8.66 11.08 -0.12
N LEU A 189 8.30 10.75 -1.34
CA LEU A 189 8.87 11.26 -2.58
C LEU A 189 7.83 12.03 -3.42
N TYR A 190 6.83 12.62 -2.79
CA TYR A 190 5.72 13.29 -3.49
C TYR A 190 6.17 14.41 -4.45
N ASP A 191 7.34 14.99 -4.24
CA ASP A 191 7.94 15.97 -5.16
C ASP A 191 8.48 15.33 -6.46
N ASP A 192 8.73 14.02 -6.47
CA ASP A 192 9.07 13.27 -7.69
C ASP A 192 7.83 13.09 -8.56
N ILE A 193 7.97 13.43 -9.84
CA ILE A 193 6.85 13.37 -10.80
C ILE A 193 6.28 11.95 -10.97
N ASN A 194 7.11 10.90 -10.87
CA ASN A 194 6.63 9.52 -11.03
C ASN A 194 5.80 9.12 -9.81
N MET A 195 6.23 9.50 -8.61
CA MET A 195 5.50 9.23 -7.36
C MET A 195 4.20 10.02 -7.31
N ARG A 196 4.22 11.29 -7.75
CA ARG A 196 3.00 12.12 -7.82
C ARG A 196 1.96 11.52 -8.75
N LYS A 197 2.35 10.99 -9.92
CA LYS A 197 1.42 10.32 -10.85
C LYS A 197 0.66 9.16 -10.22
N ILE A 198 1.25 8.44 -9.27
CA ILE A 198 0.55 7.35 -8.55
C ILE A 198 -0.63 7.94 -7.78
N PHE A 199 -0.42 9.07 -7.08
CA PHE A 199 -1.49 9.75 -6.35
C PHE A 199 -2.50 10.41 -7.29
N ASP A 200 -2.05 11.07 -8.37
CA ASP A 200 -2.95 11.64 -9.38
C ASP A 200 -3.93 10.58 -9.87
N TYR A 201 -3.44 9.42 -10.30
CA TYR A 201 -4.26 8.34 -10.82
C TYR A 201 -5.17 7.71 -9.75
N PHE A 202 -4.65 7.56 -8.51
CA PHE A 202 -5.45 7.08 -7.37
C PHE A 202 -6.62 8.02 -7.10
N PHE A 203 -6.38 9.34 -7.00
CA PHE A 203 -7.45 10.29 -6.68
C PHE A 203 -8.43 10.49 -7.83
N GLU A 204 -8.00 10.41 -9.08
CA GLU A 204 -8.88 10.36 -10.27
C GLU A 204 -9.82 9.15 -10.21
N SER A 205 -9.31 7.99 -9.80
CA SER A 205 -10.13 6.77 -9.65
C SER A 205 -11.13 6.82 -8.48
N CYS A 206 -11.01 7.80 -7.59
CA CYS A 206 -11.91 8.05 -6.46
C CYS A 206 -13.07 9.00 -6.78
N GLU A 207 -13.27 9.36 -8.04
CA GLU A 207 -14.38 10.25 -8.49
C GLU A 207 -15.67 9.54 -8.88
#